data_93712373de6112533b53ed6f1aa746e6
#
_entry.id   93712373de6112533b53ed6f1aa746e6
#
_cell.length_a   1.000
_cell.length_b   1.000
_cell.length_c   1.000
_cell.angle_alpha   90.00
_cell.angle_beta   90.00
_cell.angle_gamma   90.00
#
_symmetry.space_group_name_H-M   'P 1'
#
loop_
_entity.id
_entity.type
_entity.pdbx_description
1 polymer ?
#
loop_
_entity_poly.entity_id
_entity_poly.type
_entity_poly.pdbx_seq_one_letter_code
_entity_poly.pdbx_strand_id
1 'polypeptide(L)'
;YALSGNLTQKNLRTWISEALRLAAEDLPESLPAKVVSQCNLPDRYTALKNIHFPESWEALRRAKQRFVFEELFLLQCGLLYYRQQSHDNREGIKHAADGALVKDVMQGLPFELTAAQQQAWREISLDMQDKKPMHRILQGDVGSGKTVISALALAKAVENGYQGCIMVPTEILAAQHFETLEQ
;
A
#
# COMPACT_ATOMS: atom_id res chain seq x y z
N TYR A 1 22.03 -24.10 -4.43
CA TYR A 1 21.38 -24.34 -3.16
C TYR A 1 22.36 -24.17 -1.99
N ALA A 2 21.88 -23.67 -0.86
CA ALA A 2 22.66 -23.68 0.37
C ALA A 2 22.82 -25.13 0.83
N LEU A 3 24.04 -25.51 1.21
CA LEU A 3 24.38 -26.86 1.64
C LEU A 3 24.69 -26.88 3.14
N SER A 4 24.25 -27.93 3.84
CA SER A 4 24.60 -28.16 5.23
C SER A 4 24.93 -29.66 5.47
N GLY A 5 25.88 -29.92 6.34
CA GLY A 5 26.32 -31.30 6.64
C GLY A 5 26.87 -32.03 5.41
N ASN A 6 26.47 -33.27 5.26
CA ASN A 6 26.95 -34.19 4.18
C ASN A 6 26.11 -34.07 2.87
N LEU A 7 25.26 -33.03 2.73
CA LEU A 7 24.44 -32.85 1.55
C LEU A 7 25.29 -32.31 0.39
N THR A 8 25.11 -32.88 -0.80
CA THR A 8 25.76 -32.43 -2.02
C THR A 8 24.76 -31.77 -2.97
N GLN A 9 25.22 -30.88 -3.83
CA GLN A 9 24.42 -30.29 -4.91
C GLN A 9 23.74 -31.38 -5.75
N LYS A 10 24.43 -32.49 -6.01
CA LYS A 10 23.89 -33.59 -6.78
C LYS A 10 22.67 -34.22 -6.09
N ASN A 11 22.75 -34.46 -4.77
CA ASN A 11 21.65 -35.04 -4.01
C ASN A 11 20.40 -34.12 -4.09
N LEU A 12 20.58 -32.83 -3.81
CA LEU A 12 19.48 -31.87 -3.86
C LEU A 12 18.84 -31.77 -5.26
N ARG A 13 19.67 -31.72 -6.30
CA ARG A 13 19.15 -31.68 -7.67
C ARG A 13 18.37 -32.95 -8.02
N THR A 14 18.82 -34.12 -7.61
CA THR A 14 18.10 -35.38 -7.82
C THR A 14 16.76 -35.39 -7.12
N TRP A 15 16.71 -34.97 -5.84
CA TRP A 15 15.47 -34.92 -5.06
C TRP A 15 14.48 -33.91 -5.60
N ILE A 16 14.95 -32.72 -6.01
CA ILE A 16 14.09 -31.69 -6.60
C ILE A 16 13.55 -32.17 -7.95
N SER A 17 14.37 -32.82 -8.76
CA SER A 17 13.91 -33.37 -10.05
C SER A 17 12.82 -34.42 -9.87
N GLU A 18 12.99 -35.31 -8.87
CA GLU A 18 11.98 -36.32 -8.54
C GLU A 18 10.70 -35.70 -7.95
N ALA A 19 10.85 -34.74 -7.05
CA ALA A 19 9.71 -34.02 -6.51
C ALA A 19 8.89 -33.31 -7.60
N LEU A 20 9.56 -32.65 -8.56
CA LEU A 20 8.90 -32.03 -9.70
C LEU A 20 8.18 -33.04 -10.58
N ARG A 21 8.77 -34.21 -10.80
CA ARG A 21 8.16 -35.31 -11.56
C ARG A 21 6.88 -35.80 -10.88
N LEU A 22 6.91 -35.97 -9.55
CA LEU A 22 5.75 -36.42 -8.78
C LEU A 22 4.64 -35.35 -8.71
N ALA A 23 5.02 -34.07 -8.67
CA ALA A 23 4.09 -32.97 -8.59
C ALA A 23 3.47 -32.57 -9.95
N ALA A 24 3.92 -33.14 -11.06
CA ALA A 24 3.54 -32.71 -12.40
C ALA A 24 2.02 -32.75 -12.66
N GLU A 25 1.33 -33.75 -12.10
CA GLU A 25 -0.11 -33.97 -12.31
C GLU A 25 -0.99 -33.28 -11.25
N ASP A 26 -0.44 -33.00 -10.06
CA ASP A 26 -1.21 -32.55 -8.88
C ASP A 26 -0.87 -31.13 -8.42
N LEU A 27 -0.07 -30.37 -9.15
CA LEU A 27 0.32 -29.02 -8.75
C LEU A 27 -0.76 -28.01 -9.12
N PRO A 28 -1.60 -27.56 -8.19
CA PRO A 28 -2.67 -26.59 -8.52
C PRO A 28 -2.08 -25.23 -8.89
N GLU A 29 -2.71 -24.58 -9.87
CA GLU A 29 -2.41 -23.18 -10.18
C GLU A 29 -2.92 -22.27 -9.05
N SER A 30 -2.05 -21.41 -8.54
CA SER A 30 -2.33 -20.50 -7.43
C SER A 30 -2.94 -19.17 -7.87
N LEU A 31 -2.76 -18.80 -9.14
CA LEU A 31 -3.31 -17.57 -9.70
C LEU A 31 -4.55 -17.86 -10.54
N PRO A 32 -5.54 -16.94 -10.58
CA PRO A 32 -6.66 -17.06 -11.50
C PRO A 32 -6.19 -17.15 -12.96
N ALA A 33 -6.79 -18.04 -13.74
CA ALA A 33 -6.41 -18.25 -15.16
C ALA A 33 -6.42 -16.94 -15.97
N LYS A 34 -7.37 -16.02 -15.68
CA LYS A 34 -7.44 -14.70 -16.30
C LYS A 34 -6.21 -13.86 -16.01
N VAL A 35 -5.68 -13.92 -14.80
CA VAL A 35 -4.47 -13.17 -14.40
C VAL A 35 -3.25 -13.73 -15.11
N VAL A 36 -3.10 -15.06 -15.13
CA VAL A 36 -1.99 -15.74 -15.83
C VAL A 36 -1.96 -15.35 -17.30
N SER A 37 -3.11 -15.36 -17.97
CA SER A 37 -3.20 -15.01 -19.41
C SER A 37 -2.97 -13.53 -19.68
N GLN A 38 -3.58 -12.63 -18.91
CA GLN A 38 -3.43 -11.17 -19.10
C GLN A 38 -2.02 -10.66 -18.83
N CYS A 39 -1.34 -11.26 -17.84
CA CYS A 39 0.04 -10.89 -17.49
C CYS A 39 1.09 -11.71 -18.26
N ASN A 40 0.66 -12.57 -19.19
CA ASN A 40 1.54 -13.43 -19.98
C ASN A 40 2.56 -14.22 -19.13
N LEU A 41 2.07 -14.77 -18.02
CA LEU A 41 2.91 -15.54 -17.10
C LEU A 41 2.96 -17.02 -17.51
N PRO A 42 4.08 -17.71 -17.29
CA PRO A 42 4.12 -19.16 -17.44
C PRO A 42 3.22 -19.81 -16.37
N ASP A 43 2.68 -20.99 -16.64
CA ASP A 43 1.99 -21.79 -15.63
C ASP A 43 2.93 -22.17 -14.47
N ARG A 44 2.34 -22.54 -13.35
CA ARG A 44 3.08 -22.79 -12.11
C ARG A 44 4.11 -23.90 -12.23
N TYR A 45 3.77 -24.99 -12.89
CA TYR A 45 4.68 -26.12 -13.07
C TYR A 45 5.87 -25.77 -13.95
N THR A 46 5.61 -25.16 -15.11
CA THR A 46 6.67 -24.67 -16.03
C THR A 46 7.60 -23.67 -15.34
N ALA A 47 7.05 -22.77 -14.50
CA ALA A 47 7.86 -21.84 -13.73
C ALA A 47 8.71 -22.54 -12.69
N LEU A 48 8.16 -23.49 -11.91
CA LEU A 48 8.92 -24.30 -10.96
C LEU A 48 10.04 -25.11 -11.61
N LYS A 49 9.75 -25.75 -12.73
CA LYS A 49 10.77 -26.48 -13.49
C LYS A 49 11.93 -25.55 -13.90
N ASN A 50 11.61 -24.38 -14.45
CA ASN A 50 12.62 -23.45 -14.96
C ASN A 50 13.36 -22.65 -13.89
N ILE A 51 12.82 -22.51 -12.67
CA ILE A 51 13.56 -21.92 -11.55
C ILE A 51 14.69 -22.87 -11.08
N HIS A 52 14.47 -24.16 -11.13
CA HIS A 52 15.42 -25.18 -10.67
C HIS A 52 16.30 -25.75 -11.79
N PHE A 53 15.72 -25.94 -12.96
CA PHE A 53 16.36 -26.54 -14.14
C PHE A 53 16.02 -25.69 -15.37
N PRO A 54 16.61 -24.48 -15.51
CA PRO A 54 16.27 -23.58 -16.60
C PRO A 54 16.74 -24.15 -17.95
N GLU A 55 15.84 -24.11 -18.95
CA GLU A 55 16.14 -24.48 -20.32
C GLU A 55 16.95 -23.37 -21.03
N SER A 56 16.77 -22.11 -20.58
CA SER A 56 17.48 -20.94 -21.07
C SER A 56 17.49 -19.82 -20.01
N TRP A 57 18.32 -18.80 -20.20
CA TRP A 57 18.30 -17.61 -19.38
C TRP A 57 16.96 -16.86 -19.44
N GLU A 58 16.32 -16.85 -20.60
CA GLU A 58 14.99 -16.27 -20.79
C GLU A 58 13.92 -17.04 -19.98
N ALA A 59 13.93 -18.36 -20.05
CA ALA A 59 13.03 -19.21 -19.29
C ALA A 59 13.19 -19.01 -17.77
N LEU A 60 14.44 -18.88 -17.28
CA LEU A 60 14.73 -18.56 -15.89
C LEU A 60 14.18 -17.18 -15.51
N ARG A 61 14.36 -16.17 -16.36
CA ARG A 61 13.87 -14.81 -16.10
C ARG A 61 12.34 -14.80 -15.99
N ARG A 62 11.64 -15.46 -16.91
CA ARG A 62 10.17 -15.58 -16.87
C ARG A 62 9.67 -16.35 -15.67
N ALA A 63 10.37 -17.42 -15.26
CA ALA A 63 10.04 -18.15 -14.05
C ALA A 63 10.19 -17.28 -12.79
N LYS A 64 11.28 -16.52 -12.66
CA LYS A 64 11.46 -15.56 -11.57
C LYS A 64 10.35 -14.50 -11.56
N GLN A 65 10.04 -13.91 -12.70
CA GLN A 65 8.96 -12.92 -12.83
C GLN A 65 7.62 -13.49 -12.35
N ARG A 66 7.31 -14.73 -12.70
CA ARG A 66 6.09 -15.41 -12.26
C ARG A 66 5.98 -15.48 -10.74
N PHE A 67 7.05 -15.92 -10.04
CA PHE A 67 7.01 -16.05 -8.60
C PHE A 67 7.01 -14.72 -7.87
N VAL A 68 7.77 -13.73 -8.33
CA VAL A 68 7.71 -12.36 -7.78
C VAL A 68 6.31 -11.78 -7.95
N PHE A 69 5.70 -11.95 -9.12
CA PHE A 69 4.33 -11.50 -9.36
C PHE A 69 3.34 -12.19 -8.41
N GLU A 70 3.41 -13.52 -8.28
CA GLU A 70 2.52 -14.29 -7.41
C GLU A 70 2.60 -13.82 -5.95
N GLU A 71 3.81 -13.67 -5.44
CA GLU A 71 4.05 -13.23 -4.06
C GLU A 71 3.45 -11.84 -3.79
N LEU A 72 3.72 -10.88 -4.67
CA LEU A 72 3.17 -9.53 -4.56
C LEU A 72 1.65 -9.49 -4.78
N PHE A 73 1.13 -10.29 -5.71
CA PHE A 73 -0.30 -10.40 -5.95
C PHE A 73 -1.05 -10.93 -4.73
N LEU A 74 -0.57 -12.02 -4.13
CA LEU A 74 -1.16 -12.60 -2.92
C LEU A 74 -1.09 -11.63 -1.74
N LEU A 75 0.04 -10.94 -1.58
CA LEU A 75 0.18 -9.89 -0.56
C LEU A 75 -0.84 -8.77 -0.76
N GLN A 76 -0.99 -8.26 -1.97
CA GLN A 76 -1.97 -7.22 -2.29
C GLN A 76 -3.41 -7.68 -2.07
N CYS A 77 -3.74 -8.90 -2.48
CA CYS A 77 -5.06 -9.48 -2.19
C CYS A 77 -5.33 -9.56 -0.69
N GLY A 78 -4.35 -10.00 0.10
CA GLY A 78 -4.46 -10.07 1.55
C GLY A 78 -4.67 -8.69 2.20
N LEU A 79 -3.90 -7.69 1.77
CA LEU A 79 -4.04 -6.31 2.25
C LEU A 79 -5.40 -5.70 1.88
N LEU A 80 -5.87 -5.91 0.65
CA LEU A 80 -7.18 -5.43 0.20
C LEU A 80 -8.32 -6.11 0.97
N TYR A 81 -8.22 -7.43 1.19
CA TYR A 81 -9.19 -8.19 1.98
C TYR A 81 -9.25 -7.68 3.43
N TYR A 82 -8.09 -7.50 4.07
CA TYR A 82 -8.01 -6.94 5.42
C TYR A 82 -8.58 -5.51 5.49
N ARG A 83 -8.24 -4.67 4.50
CA ARG A 83 -8.77 -3.32 4.39
C ARG A 83 -10.30 -3.33 4.25
N GLN A 84 -10.84 -4.18 3.40
CA GLN A 84 -12.29 -4.31 3.21
C GLN A 84 -12.98 -4.72 4.52
N GLN A 85 -12.49 -5.73 5.21
CA GLN A 85 -13.05 -6.14 6.50
C GLN A 85 -12.97 -5.04 7.58
N SER A 86 -11.90 -4.28 7.60
CA SER A 86 -11.70 -3.20 8.57
C SER A 86 -12.58 -1.98 8.27
N HIS A 87 -12.89 -1.71 7.01
CA HIS A 87 -13.67 -0.55 6.59
C HIS A 87 -15.18 -0.80 6.53
N ASP A 88 -15.62 -1.99 6.14
CA ASP A 88 -17.05 -2.27 5.96
C ASP A 88 -17.83 -2.34 7.31
N ASN A 89 -17.13 -2.49 8.43
CA ASN A 89 -17.73 -2.63 9.76
C ASN A 89 -17.62 -1.37 10.64
N ARG A 90 -17.08 -0.23 10.15
CA ARG A 90 -16.95 0.99 10.93
C ARG A 90 -17.65 2.14 10.23
N GLU A 91 -18.65 2.71 10.88
CA GLU A 91 -19.19 4.00 10.50
C GLU A 91 -18.21 5.10 10.93
N GLY A 92 -17.79 5.92 9.99
CA GLY A 92 -16.97 7.11 10.22
C GLY A 92 -17.86 8.32 10.58
N ILE A 93 -17.21 9.38 11.04
CA ILE A 93 -17.84 10.67 11.24
C ILE A 93 -17.95 11.35 9.87
N LYS A 94 -19.17 11.61 9.43
CA LYS A 94 -19.44 12.37 8.21
C LYS A 94 -19.37 13.87 8.51
N HIS A 95 -18.38 14.57 7.95
CA HIS A 95 -18.27 16.02 8.04
C HIS A 95 -19.06 16.70 6.91
N ALA A 96 -19.51 17.93 7.16
CA ALA A 96 -20.10 18.78 6.11
C ALA A 96 -19.06 19.24 5.09
N ALA A 97 -19.49 19.91 4.05
CA ALA A 97 -18.60 20.62 3.11
C ALA A 97 -17.80 21.72 3.85
N ASP A 98 -16.70 22.15 3.24
CA ASP A 98 -15.82 23.17 3.82
C ASP A 98 -16.59 24.48 4.10
N GLY A 99 -16.65 24.86 5.35
CA GLY A 99 -17.38 26.02 5.83
C GLY A 99 -16.50 27.26 6.02
N ALA A 100 -16.85 28.10 6.99
CA ALA A 100 -16.18 29.37 7.24
C ALA A 100 -14.78 29.18 7.82
N LEU A 101 -14.62 28.32 8.84
CA LEU A 101 -13.34 28.14 9.52
C LEU A 101 -12.25 27.59 8.58
N VAL A 102 -12.59 26.62 7.73
CA VAL A 102 -11.64 26.10 6.74
C VAL A 102 -11.21 27.19 5.75
N LYS A 103 -12.16 28.03 5.30
CA LYS A 103 -11.86 29.14 4.40
C LYS A 103 -11.02 30.22 5.06
N ASP A 104 -11.32 30.56 6.32
CA ASP A 104 -10.57 31.54 7.10
C ASP A 104 -9.11 31.08 7.29
N VAL A 105 -8.89 29.79 7.64
CA VAL A 105 -7.55 29.22 7.72
C VAL A 105 -6.84 29.28 6.37
N MET A 106 -7.51 28.97 5.25
CA MET A 106 -6.91 29.06 3.93
C MET A 106 -6.52 30.49 3.53
N GLN A 107 -7.36 31.46 3.87
CA GLN A 107 -7.12 32.88 3.60
C GLN A 107 -6.06 33.50 4.51
N GLY A 108 -5.92 32.97 5.73
CA GLY A 108 -4.91 33.42 6.69
C GLY A 108 -3.50 32.92 6.40
N LEU A 109 -3.34 31.98 5.45
CA LEU A 109 -2.00 31.50 5.08
C LEU A 109 -1.18 32.63 4.42
N PRO A 110 0.12 32.79 4.76
CA PRO A 110 1.00 33.79 4.15
C PRO A 110 1.41 33.47 2.70
N PHE A 111 0.85 32.43 2.11
CA PHE A 111 1.13 31.94 0.75
C PHE A 111 -0.11 31.26 0.16
N GLU A 112 -0.16 31.16 -1.16
CA GLU A 112 -1.18 30.39 -1.84
C GLU A 112 -0.80 28.91 -1.89
N LEU A 113 -1.81 28.03 -1.72
CA LEU A 113 -1.61 26.59 -1.89
C LEU A 113 -1.23 26.25 -3.32
N THR A 114 -0.20 25.44 -3.51
CA THR A 114 0.17 24.91 -4.82
C THR A 114 -0.95 24.04 -5.40
N ALA A 115 -0.96 23.81 -6.71
CA ALA A 115 -1.95 22.94 -7.37
C ALA A 115 -1.99 21.52 -6.76
N ALA A 116 -0.82 20.97 -6.38
CA ALA A 116 -0.74 19.67 -5.74
C ALA A 116 -1.34 19.66 -4.32
N GLN A 117 -1.11 20.73 -3.53
CA GLN A 117 -1.70 20.88 -2.20
C GLN A 117 -3.22 21.08 -2.29
N GLN A 118 -3.69 21.89 -3.24
CA GLN A 118 -5.13 22.08 -3.50
C GLN A 118 -5.80 20.75 -3.91
N GLN A 119 -5.13 19.94 -4.72
CA GLN A 119 -5.63 18.63 -5.10
C GLN A 119 -5.69 17.68 -3.90
N ALA A 120 -4.62 17.62 -3.11
CA ALA A 120 -4.58 16.80 -1.89
C ALA A 120 -5.67 17.22 -0.89
N TRP A 121 -5.86 18.52 -0.69
CA TRP A 121 -6.93 19.04 0.16
C TRP A 121 -8.31 18.63 -0.35
N ARG A 122 -8.58 18.82 -1.65
CA ARG A 122 -9.87 18.40 -2.25
C ARG A 122 -10.18 16.93 -1.97
N GLU A 123 -9.21 16.06 -2.17
CA GLU A 123 -9.39 14.62 -1.95
C GLU A 123 -9.64 14.30 -0.47
N ILE A 124 -8.88 14.90 0.44
CA ILE A 124 -9.06 14.74 1.89
C ILE A 124 -10.43 15.27 2.33
N SER A 125 -10.79 16.46 1.87
CA SER A 125 -12.08 17.07 2.20
C SER A 125 -13.27 16.22 1.73
N LEU A 126 -13.18 15.59 0.57
CA LEU A 126 -14.19 14.65 0.06
C LEU A 126 -14.23 13.35 0.87
N ASP A 127 -13.09 12.77 1.20
CA ASP A 127 -13.01 11.56 2.04
C ASP A 127 -13.64 11.81 3.43
N MET A 128 -13.40 12.99 4.02
CA MET A 128 -14.00 13.37 5.30
C MET A 128 -15.53 13.57 5.22
N GLN A 129 -16.08 13.79 4.04
CA GLN A 129 -17.53 13.89 3.82
C GLN A 129 -18.20 12.53 3.60
N ASP A 130 -17.42 11.44 3.48
CA ASP A 130 -17.97 10.10 3.37
C ASP A 130 -18.42 9.57 4.75
N LYS A 131 -19.29 8.58 4.73
CA LYS A 131 -19.67 7.80 5.93
C LYS A 131 -18.59 6.84 6.39
N LYS A 132 -17.60 6.56 5.54
CA LYS A 132 -16.46 5.67 5.86
C LYS A 132 -15.34 6.47 6.51
N PRO A 133 -14.64 5.91 7.53
CA PRO A 133 -13.47 6.57 8.10
C PRO A 133 -12.39 6.80 7.03
N MET A 134 -11.88 8.02 6.94
CA MET A 134 -10.78 8.30 6.03
C MET A 134 -9.50 7.58 6.47
N HIS A 135 -8.85 6.88 5.54
CA HIS A 135 -7.53 6.28 5.70
C HIS A 135 -6.65 6.70 4.52
N ARG A 136 -5.99 7.83 4.64
CA ARG A 136 -5.19 8.42 3.57
C ARG A 136 -3.75 8.66 4.02
N ILE A 137 -2.80 8.33 3.17
CA ILE A 137 -1.39 8.69 3.33
C ILE A 137 -1.12 9.94 2.50
N LEU A 138 -0.65 11.01 3.15
CA LEU A 138 -0.16 12.21 2.49
C LEU A 138 1.36 12.14 2.35
N GLN A 139 1.85 11.99 1.13
CA GLN A 139 3.28 11.88 0.84
C GLN A 139 3.79 13.16 0.16
N GLY A 140 4.97 13.58 0.54
CA GLY A 140 5.67 14.73 -0.05
C GLY A 140 7.01 14.96 0.64
N ASP A 141 7.88 15.74 0.00
CA ASP A 141 9.20 16.08 0.52
C ASP A 141 9.12 16.92 1.82
N VAL A 142 10.26 17.06 2.50
CA VAL A 142 10.38 17.98 3.64
C VAL A 142 10.10 19.41 3.16
N GLY A 143 9.26 20.15 3.88
CA GLY A 143 8.85 21.50 3.49
C GLY A 143 7.72 21.56 2.43
N SER A 144 7.17 20.43 1.97
CA SER A 144 6.07 20.43 0.98
C SER A 144 4.70 20.90 1.52
N GLY A 145 4.62 21.33 2.78
CA GLY A 145 3.40 21.86 3.39
C GLY A 145 2.41 20.80 3.90
N LYS A 146 2.86 19.57 4.21
CA LYS A 146 2.01 18.52 4.79
C LYS A 146 1.29 18.97 6.07
N THR A 147 1.95 19.77 6.90
CA THR A 147 1.39 20.31 8.14
C THR A 147 0.18 21.22 7.88
N VAL A 148 0.24 22.04 6.83
CA VAL A 148 -0.87 22.90 6.42
C VAL A 148 -2.10 22.08 6.03
N ILE A 149 -1.92 21.02 5.25
CA ILE A 149 -3.03 20.12 4.89
C ILE A 149 -3.61 19.43 6.13
N SER A 150 -2.76 19.06 7.09
CA SER A 150 -3.22 18.50 8.37
C SER A 150 -3.99 19.53 9.21
N ALA A 151 -3.55 20.80 9.22
CA ALA A 151 -4.25 21.89 9.89
C ALA A 151 -5.65 22.13 9.29
N LEU A 152 -5.77 22.11 7.97
CA LEU A 152 -7.07 22.22 7.29
C LEU A 152 -8.01 21.05 7.65
N ALA A 153 -7.49 19.83 7.78
CA ALA A 153 -8.28 18.69 8.21
C ALA A 153 -8.76 18.82 9.67
N LEU A 154 -7.91 19.35 10.56
CA LEU A 154 -8.30 19.68 11.94
C LEU A 154 -9.36 20.79 11.99
N ALA A 155 -9.17 21.87 11.24
CA ALA A 155 -10.14 22.97 11.14
C ALA A 155 -11.50 22.45 10.67
N LYS A 156 -11.54 21.56 9.67
CA LYS A 156 -12.76 20.91 9.21
C LYS A 156 -13.43 20.07 10.30
N ALA A 157 -12.66 19.30 11.06
CA ALA A 157 -13.20 18.53 12.18
C ALA A 157 -13.81 19.44 13.26
N VAL A 158 -13.09 20.51 13.65
CA VAL A 158 -13.55 21.49 14.64
C VAL A 158 -14.80 22.23 14.16
N GLU A 159 -14.86 22.68 12.92
CA GLU A 159 -16.02 23.33 12.33
C GLU A 159 -17.29 22.45 12.38
N ASN A 160 -17.12 21.14 12.32
CA ASN A 160 -18.20 20.18 12.44
C ASN A 160 -18.51 19.75 13.90
N GLY A 161 -17.92 20.43 14.90
CA GLY A 161 -18.16 20.17 16.32
C GLY A 161 -17.38 19.01 16.90
N TYR A 162 -16.31 18.55 16.24
CA TYR A 162 -15.45 17.47 16.69
C TYR A 162 -14.09 17.99 17.17
N GLN A 163 -13.38 17.17 17.91
CA GLN A 163 -12.00 17.44 18.32
C GLN A 163 -11.04 16.71 17.37
N GLY A 164 -9.92 17.37 17.04
CA GLY A 164 -8.84 16.78 16.26
C GLY A 164 -7.58 16.60 17.10
N CYS A 165 -6.75 15.62 16.75
CA CYS A 165 -5.47 15.37 17.40
C CYS A 165 -4.41 15.04 16.35
N ILE A 166 -3.21 15.62 16.51
CA ILE A 166 -2.02 15.26 15.76
C ILE A 166 -1.10 14.43 16.66
N MET A 167 -0.78 13.22 16.22
CA MET A 167 0.18 12.37 16.88
C MET A 167 1.52 12.40 16.14
N VAL A 168 2.60 12.62 16.88
CA VAL A 168 3.97 12.69 16.34
C VAL A 168 4.92 11.83 17.19
N PRO A 169 6.06 11.38 16.64
CA PRO A 169 6.93 10.42 17.32
C PRO A 169 7.75 11.01 18.48
N THR A 170 7.89 12.35 18.59
CA THR A 170 8.72 12.98 19.62
C THR A 170 8.06 14.21 20.20
N GLU A 171 8.38 14.52 21.47
CA GLU A 171 7.92 15.71 22.18
C GLU A 171 8.33 17.01 21.48
N ILE A 172 9.55 17.04 20.95
CA ILE A 172 10.08 18.22 20.21
C ILE A 172 9.21 18.53 19.01
N LEU A 173 8.83 17.50 18.23
CA LEU A 173 7.95 17.67 17.07
C LEU A 173 6.53 18.09 17.50
N ALA A 174 6.04 17.60 18.64
CA ALA A 174 4.75 18.03 19.18
C ALA A 174 4.75 19.53 19.51
N ALA A 175 5.79 20.00 20.19
CA ALA A 175 5.94 21.43 20.51
C ALA A 175 6.05 22.29 19.24
N GLN A 176 6.84 21.87 18.24
CA GLN A 176 6.96 22.58 16.96
C GLN A 176 5.63 22.66 16.19
N HIS A 177 4.86 21.58 16.18
CA HIS A 177 3.54 21.59 15.54
C HIS A 177 2.55 22.45 16.29
N PHE A 178 2.61 22.44 17.63
CA PHE A 178 1.77 23.31 18.45
C PHE A 178 2.02 24.79 18.16
N GLU A 179 3.29 25.23 18.20
CA GLU A 179 3.67 26.61 17.87
C GLU A 179 3.26 27.02 16.44
N THR A 180 3.37 26.09 15.49
CA THR A 180 2.98 26.35 14.09
C THR A 180 1.46 26.48 13.92
N LEU A 181 0.67 25.80 14.74
CA LEU A 181 -0.80 25.82 14.65
C LEU A 181 -1.44 26.94 15.49
N GLU A 182 -0.70 27.51 16.45
CA GLU A 182 -1.16 28.62 17.28
C GLU A 182 -1.06 30.00 16.58
N GLN A 183 -0.24 30.10 15.53
CA GLN A 183 -0.07 31.30 14.70
C GLN A 183 -1.22 31.45 13.69
#